data_db900e0416f70c41adb8e493faf271c3
#
_entry.id   db900e0416f70c41adb8e493faf271c3
#
_cell.length_a   1.000
_cell.length_b   1.000
_cell.length_c   1.000
_cell.angle_alpha   90.00
_cell.angle_beta   90.00
_cell.angle_gamma   90.00
#
_symmetry.space_group_name_H-M   'P 1'
#
loop_
_entity.id
_entity.type
_entity.pdbx_description
1 polymer ?
#
loop_
_entity_poly.entity_id
_entity_poly.type
_entity_poly.pdbx_seq_one_letter_code
_entity_poly.pdbx_strand_id
1 'polypeptide(L)'
;LKTIKQNMQEHKKANEILFAYPKTFEVHNEFHINWEFPNASKLGDFPCKSLLDRVMIDHTNKKVILVDIKTTADVYNFRHSIEEFDYCRQLAYYWFAIYWYFKNEIKLDLEE
;
A
#
# COMPACT_ATOMS: atom_id res chain seq x y z
N LEU A 1 -16.60 24.35 8.29
CA LEU A 1 -15.39 23.55 8.20
C LEU A 1 -15.65 22.28 7.41
N LYS A 2 -14.78 22.02 6.46
CA LYS A 2 -14.85 20.79 5.67
C LYS A 2 -14.27 19.61 6.44
N THR A 3 -14.91 18.45 6.32
CA THR A 3 -14.38 17.23 6.91
C THR A 3 -13.14 16.75 6.12
N ILE A 4 -12.36 15.86 6.71
CA ILE A 4 -11.22 15.23 6.03
C ILE A 4 -11.68 14.55 4.74
N LYS A 5 -12.81 13.84 4.79
CA LYS A 5 -13.38 13.18 3.61
C LYS A 5 -13.70 14.17 2.49
N GLN A 6 -14.34 15.31 2.83
CA GLN A 6 -14.66 16.34 1.85
C GLN A 6 -13.42 16.93 1.21
N ASN A 7 -12.37 17.21 2.01
CA ASN A 7 -11.10 17.69 1.48
C ASN A 7 -10.45 16.70 0.52
N MET A 8 -10.51 15.42 0.83
CA MET A 8 -9.98 14.37 -0.03
C MET A 8 -10.77 14.27 -1.34
N GLN A 9 -12.09 14.41 -1.29
CA GLN A 9 -12.94 14.36 -2.47
C GLN A 9 -12.71 15.54 -3.41
N GLU A 10 -12.37 16.70 -2.87
CA GLU A 10 -12.05 17.89 -3.66
C GLU A 10 -10.66 17.85 -4.30
N HIS A 11 -9.75 17.04 -3.74
CA HIS A 11 -8.43 16.84 -4.32
C HIS A 11 -8.52 15.78 -5.41
N LYS A 12 -8.33 16.19 -6.68
CA LYS A 12 -8.52 15.32 -7.84
C LYS A 12 -7.83 13.97 -7.72
N LYS A 13 -6.54 13.97 -7.39
CA LYS A 13 -5.75 12.73 -7.31
C LYS A 13 -6.19 11.85 -6.16
N ALA A 14 -6.43 12.44 -4.99
CA ALA A 14 -6.91 11.70 -3.82
C ALA A 14 -8.30 11.13 -4.06
N ASN A 15 -9.19 11.89 -4.70
CA ASN A 15 -10.52 11.41 -5.03
C ASN A 15 -10.48 10.21 -5.99
N GLU A 16 -9.63 10.26 -7.02
CA GLU A 16 -9.48 9.15 -7.97
C GLU A 16 -9.03 7.87 -7.29
N ILE A 17 -8.10 7.97 -6.32
CA ILE A 17 -7.55 6.81 -5.62
C ILE A 17 -8.50 6.27 -4.57
N LEU A 18 -9.19 7.14 -3.85
CA LEU A 18 -10.00 6.76 -2.69
C LEU A 18 -11.46 6.51 -3.00
N PHE A 19 -12.04 7.24 -3.94
CA PHE A 19 -13.49 7.21 -4.17
C PHE A 19 -13.90 6.98 -5.61
N ALA A 20 -13.17 7.54 -6.58
CA ALA A 20 -13.54 7.52 -7.99
C ALA A 20 -12.57 6.69 -8.85
N TYR A 21 -12.25 5.49 -8.40
CA TYR A 21 -11.40 4.57 -9.15
C TYR A 21 -12.23 3.75 -10.15
N PRO A 22 -11.61 3.20 -11.22
CA PRO A 22 -12.32 2.36 -12.17
C PRO A 22 -12.94 1.12 -11.50
N LYS A 23 -14.16 0.78 -11.92
CA LYS A 23 -14.89 -0.37 -11.35
C LYS A 23 -14.24 -1.72 -11.68
N THR A 24 -13.34 -1.74 -12.66
CA THR A 24 -12.58 -2.94 -13.03
C THR A 24 -11.46 -3.26 -12.06
N PHE A 25 -11.12 -2.33 -11.17
CA PHE A 25 -10.10 -2.56 -10.16
C PHE A 25 -10.65 -3.42 -9.02
N GLU A 26 -9.86 -4.37 -8.58
CA GLU A 26 -10.12 -5.10 -7.35
C GLU A 26 -9.54 -4.29 -6.20
N VAL A 27 -10.35 -3.96 -5.21
CA VAL A 27 -9.95 -3.08 -4.10
C VAL A 27 -10.08 -3.83 -2.78
N HIS A 28 -9.00 -3.85 -2.02
CA HIS A 28 -8.97 -4.42 -0.68
C HIS A 28 -8.60 -3.35 0.33
N ASN A 29 -9.49 -3.12 1.30
CA ASN A 29 -9.23 -2.20 2.41
C ASN A 29 -8.79 -3.00 3.63
N GLU A 30 -7.85 -2.43 4.39
CA GLU A 30 -7.32 -3.10 5.59
C GLU A 30 -6.87 -4.53 5.28
N PHE A 31 -6.02 -4.64 4.28
CA PHE A 31 -5.62 -5.93 3.72
C PHE A 31 -4.50 -6.55 4.54
N HIS A 32 -4.81 -7.70 5.14
CA HIS A 32 -3.85 -8.48 5.94
C HIS A 32 -3.08 -9.44 5.06
N ILE A 33 -1.76 -9.44 5.18
CA ILE A 33 -0.90 -10.40 4.51
C ILE A 33 -0.02 -11.08 5.56
N ASN A 34 -0.11 -12.39 5.65
CA ASN A 34 0.86 -13.22 6.35
C ASN A 34 1.86 -13.71 5.31
N TRP A 35 3.13 -13.33 5.45
CA TRP A 35 4.13 -13.61 4.44
C TRP A 35 5.46 -13.97 5.09
N GLU A 36 6.37 -14.45 4.28
CA GLU A 36 7.69 -14.85 4.75
C GLU A 36 8.75 -14.01 4.05
N PHE A 37 9.59 -13.35 4.84
CA PHE A 37 10.72 -12.63 4.30
C PHE A 37 11.83 -13.63 4.01
N PRO A 38 12.31 -13.76 2.75
CA PRO A 38 13.39 -14.68 2.43
C PRO A 38 14.64 -14.33 3.19
N ASN A 39 15.18 -15.33 3.90
CA ASN A 39 16.37 -15.12 4.71
C ASN A 39 17.50 -15.98 4.15
N ALA A 40 18.61 -15.33 3.82
CA ALA A 40 19.81 -16.03 3.37
C ALA A 40 20.55 -16.77 4.50
N SER A 41 20.10 -16.62 5.74
CA SER A 41 20.71 -17.31 6.88
C SER A 41 20.24 -18.76 6.99
N LYS A 42 20.96 -19.54 7.77
CA LYS A 42 20.63 -20.96 8.04
C LYS A 42 19.37 -21.15 8.89
N LEU A 43 18.79 -20.08 9.39
CA LEU A 43 17.61 -20.13 10.27
C LEU A 43 16.28 -20.22 9.50
N GLY A 44 16.32 -20.08 8.16
CA GLY A 44 15.12 -20.14 7.33
C GLY A 44 14.46 -18.77 7.15
N ASP A 45 13.25 -18.79 6.59
CA ASP A 45 12.51 -17.57 6.29
C ASP A 45 11.85 -17.00 7.55
N PHE A 46 11.75 -15.68 7.61
CA PHE A 46 11.09 -15.00 8.72
C PHE A 46 9.60 -14.85 8.47
N PRO A 47 8.73 -15.31 9.40
CA PRO A 47 7.30 -15.02 9.29
C PRO A 47 7.05 -13.55 9.56
N CYS A 48 6.28 -12.93 8.67
CA CYS A 48 5.95 -11.52 8.74
C CYS A 48 4.44 -11.33 8.62
N LYS A 49 3.96 -10.23 9.18
CA LYS A 49 2.56 -9.81 9.05
C LYS A 49 2.52 -8.35 8.61
N SER A 50 1.68 -8.07 7.65
CA SER A 50 1.47 -6.70 7.19
C SER A 50 -0.01 -6.40 7.11
N LEU A 51 -0.38 -5.19 7.50
CA LEU A 51 -1.72 -4.64 7.33
C LEU A 51 -1.61 -3.40 6.46
N LEU A 52 -2.17 -3.48 5.27
CA LEU A 52 -2.12 -2.41 4.29
C LEU A 52 -3.46 -1.68 4.28
N ASP A 53 -3.42 -0.34 4.25
CA ASP A 53 -4.64 0.46 4.30
C ASP A 53 -5.52 0.19 3.09
N ARG A 54 -4.94 0.13 1.89
CA ARG A 54 -5.65 -0.22 0.67
C ARG A 54 -4.70 -0.79 -0.37
N VAL A 55 -5.15 -1.83 -1.04
CA VAL A 55 -4.48 -2.40 -2.21
C VAL A 55 -5.47 -2.41 -3.36
N MET A 56 -5.10 -1.83 -4.48
CA MET A 56 -5.93 -1.79 -5.69
C MET A 56 -5.23 -2.57 -6.78
N ILE A 57 -5.95 -3.50 -7.40
CA ILE A 57 -5.39 -4.38 -8.42
C ILE A 57 -6.04 -4.08 -9.75
N ASP A 58 -5.23 -3.67 -10.71
CA ASP A 58 -5.63 -3.48 -12.10
C ASP A 58 -5.22 -4.73 -12.89
N HIS A 59 -6.15 -5.65 -13.04
CA HIS A 59 -5.90 -6.90 -13.75
C HIS A 59 -5.64 -6.70 -15.24
N THR A 60 -6.21 -5.67 -15.83
CA THR A 60 -6.06 -5.37 -17.26
C THR A 60 -4.63 -4.99 -17.59
N ASN A 61 -4.03 -4.12 -16.79
CA ASN A 61 -2.67 -3.65 -16.99
C ASN A 61 -1.63 -4.37 -16.12
N LYS A 62 -2.05 -5.36 -15.33
CA LYS A 62 -1.20 -6.13 -14.41
C LYS A 62 -0.44 -5.22 -13.46
N LYS A 63 -1.13 -4.28 -12.87
CA LYS A 63 -0.55 -3.30 -11.93
C LYS A 63 -1.22 -3.37 -10.58
N VAL A 64 -0.46 -3.04 -9.57
CA VAL A 64 -0.96 -2.94 -8.19
C VAL A 64 -0.65 -1.55 -7.67
N ILE A 65 -1.64 -0.95 -7.06
CA ILE A 65 -1.51 0.36 -6.42
C ILE A 65 -1.61 0.15 -4.92
N LEU A 66 -0.54 0.49 -4.22
CA LEU A 66 -0.49 0.45 -2.78
C LEU A 66 -0.81 1.84 -2.24
N VAL A 67 -1.82 1.93 -1.39
CA VAL A 67 -2.24 3.19 -0.79
C VAL A 67 -2.04 3.11 0.72
N ASP A 68 -1.27 4.05 1.26
CA ASP A 68 -1.07 4.19 2.69
C ASP A 68 -1.52 5.58 3.11
N ILE A 69 -2.43 5.63 4.07
CA ILE A 69 -3.04 6.88 4.51
C ILE A 69 -2.30 7.39 5.75
N LYS A 70 -1.76 8.59 5.64
CA LYS A 70 -1.08 9.25 6.75
C LYS A 70 -1.82 10.52 7.13
N THR A 71 -1.90 10.75 8.44
CA THR A 71 -2.40 12.02 8.98
C THR A 71 -1.24 12.77 9.61
N THR A 72 -1.29 14.08 9.52
CA THR A 72 -0.26 14.93 10.12
C THR A 72 -0.90 16.19 10.71
N ALA A 73 -0.36 16.65 11.81
CA ALA A 73 -0.75 17.92 12.41
C ALA A 73 -0.17 19.12 11.64
N ASP A 74 0.88 18.90 10.87
CA ASP A 74 1.56 19.95 10.11
C ASP A 74 1.83 19.47 8.67
N VAL A 75 0.93 19.86 7.76
CA VAL A 75 1.02 19.46 6.35
C VAL A 75 2.28 20.05 5.70
N TYR A 76 2.69 21.24 6.10
CA TYR A 76 3.84 21.92 5.50
C TYR A 76 5.17 21.25 5.87
N ASN A 77 5.21 20.52 6.98
CA ASN A 77 6.40 19.78 7.43
C ASN A 77 6.27 18.27 7.21
N PHE A 78 5.36 17.83 6.36
CA PHE A 78 5.14 16.41 6.12
C PHE A 78 6.39 15.71 5.58
N ARG A 79 7.20 16.40 4.78
CA ARG A 79 8.46 15.86 4.29
C ARG A 79 9.38 15.43 5.43
N HIS A 80 9.47 16.25 6.48
CA HIS A 80 10.23 15.92 7.68
C HIS A 80 9.66 14.69 8.38
N SER A 81 8.34 14.58 8.45
CA SER A 81 7.67 13.40 9.01
C SER A 81 7.98 12.13 8.23
N ILE A 82 8.08 12.21 6.90
CA ILE A 82 8.46 11.07 6.06
C ILE A 82 9.84 10.55 6.47
N GLU A 83 10.79 11.43 6.68
CA GLU A 83 12.15 11.06 7.11
C GLU A 83 12.17 10.55 8.55
N GLU A 84 11.52 11.26 9.47
CA GLU A 84 11.52 10.95 10.89
C GLU A 84 10.87 9.59 11.19
N PHE A 85 9.74 9.30 10.56
CA PHE A 85 9.00 8.06 10.81
C PHE A 85 9.34 6.96 9.81
N ASP A 86 10.30 7.20 8.93
CA ASP A 86 10.81 6.19 7.99
C ASP A 86 9.71 5.58 7.11
N TYR A 87 8.83 6.43 6.59
CA TYR A 87 7.70 5.99 5.76
C TYR A 87 8.14 5.28 4.49
N CYS A 88 9.27 5.66 3.92
CA CYS A 88 9.80 5.01 2.72
C CYS A 88 10.17 3.55 2.99
N ARG A 89 10.75 3.26 4.15
CA ARG A 89 11.06 1.88 4.56
C ARG A 89 9.79 1.09 4.78
N GLN A 90 8.78 1.70 5.38
CA GLN A 90 7.47 1.06 5.57
C GLN A 90 6.84 0.68 4.24
N LEU A 91 6.87 1.58 3.26
CA LEU A 91 6.31 1.30 1.93
C LEU A 91 7.08 0.20 1.22
N ALA A 92 8.41 0.19 1.33
CA ALA A 92 9.23 -0.87 0.77
C ALA A 92 8.90 -2.23 1.40
N TYR A 93 8.71 -2.26 2.71
CA TYR A 93 8.31 -3.46 3.45
C TYR A 93 6.96 -3.99 2.98
N TYR A 94 5.99 -3.09 2.82
CA TYR A 94 4.67 -3.46 2.29
C TYR A 94 4.75 -3.98 0.86
N TRP A 95 5.65 -3.42 0.06
CA TRP A 95 5.87 -3.86 -1.31
C TRP A 95 6.38 -5.30 -1.38
N PHE A 96 7.30 -5.66 -0.48
CA PHE A 96 7.74 -7.06 -0.36
C PHE A 96 6.58 -7.98 0.01
N ALA A 97 5.71 -7.57 0.91
CA ALA A 97 4.54 -8.33 1.31
C ALA A 97 3.61 -8.58 0.13
N ILE A 98 3.31 -7.54 -0.65
CA ILE A 98 2.46 -7.64 -1.84
C ILE A 98 3.09 -8.55 -2.89
N TYR A 99 4.39 -8.39 -3.13
CA TYR A 99 5.10 -9.19 -4.12
C TYR A 99 5.03 -10.68 -3.75
N TRP A 100 5.28 -10.99 -2.48
CA TRP A 100 5.17 -12.33 -1.96
C TRP A 100 3.75 -12.90 -2.13
N TYR A 101 2.74 -12.11 -1.81
CA TYR A 101 1.34 -12.50 -1.91
C TYR A 101 0.95 -12.88 -3.34
N PHE A 102 1.30 -12.04 -4.31
CA PHE A 102 0.97 -12.33 -5.70
C PHE A 102 1.72 -13.53 -6.23
N LYS A 103 2.96 -13.70 -5.84
CA LYS A 103 3.78 -14.80 -6.29
C LYS A 103 3.33 -16.14 -5.70
N ASN A 104 2.98 -16.17 -4.41
CA ASN A 104 2.73 -17.41 -3.68
C ASN A 104 1.26 -17.76 -3.54
N GLU A 105 0.39 -16.78 -3.34
CA GLU A 105 -1.04 -17.00 -3.12
C GLU A 105 -1.84 -16.98 -4.42
N ILE A 106 -1.54 -16.04 -5.31
CA ILE A 106 -2.28 -15.87 -6.57
C ILE A 106 -1.49 -16.43 -7.75
N LYS A 107 -0.17 -16.59 -7.59
CA LYS A 107 0.75 -17.07 -8.63
C LYS A 107 0.72 -16.17 -9.87
N LEU A 108 0.64 -14.86 -9.63
CA LEU A 108 0.66 -13.85 -10.67
C LEU A 108 1.99 -13.10 -10.64
N ASP A 109 2.66 -13.03 -11.79
CA ASP A 109 3.87 -12.22 -11.92
C ASP A 109 3.48 -10.78 -12.17
N LEU A 110 4.01 -9.88 -11.33
CA LEU A 110 3.78 -8.45 -11.47
C LEU A 110 4.83 -7.84 -12.38
N GLU A 111 4.38 -6.96 -13.26
CA GLU A 111 5.27 -6.10 -14.04
C GLU A 111 5.75 -4.95 -13.15
N GLU A 112 7.04 -4.71 -13.17
CA GLU A 112 7.63 -3.59 -12.43
C GLU A 112 7.37 -2.25 -13.12
#